data_6866869dc5fe064f110a49e93dd54992
#
_entry.id   6866869dc5fe064f110a49e93dd54992
#
_cell.length_a   1.000
_cell.length_b   1.000
_cell.length_c   1.000
_cell.angle_alpha   90.00
_cell.angle_beta   90.00
_cell.angle_gamma   90.00
#
_symmetry.space_group_name_H-M   'P 1'
#
loop_
_entity.id
_entity.type
_entity.pdbx_description
1 polymer ?
#
loop_
_entity_poly.entity_id
_entity_poly.type
_entity_poly.pdbx_seq_one_letter_code
_entity_poly.pdbx_strand_id
1 'polypeptide(L)'
;MEHSNHKLIILSRDGVINEHRDGFVTTPDEWVAIDGSLNALAKLNQANFRVVVATNQPGIMLGKLTISNLNAIHQKMHAEVEAAGGQIEAIFFCPHTAEVNCSCRKPSPEMLNDIAERFEVKLSEVVYVGDTFNDMMAAHNAGCHPYLVLTGQGSKAYADGVLNDTHVRVNLAAVVRELVGSGR
;
A
#
# COMPACT_ATOMS: atom_id res chain seq x y z
N MET A 1 -27.28 6.79 -14.75
CA MET A 1 -26.44 6.83 -13.55
C MET A 1 -25.02 7.00 -14.05
N GLU A 2 -24.45 8.19 -13.84
CA GLU A 2 -23.04 8.44 -14.18
C GLU A 2 -22.21 7.55 -13.27
N HIS A 3 -21.56 6.54 -13.82
CA HIS A 3 -20.47 5.86 -13.14
C HIS A 3 -19.38 6.90 -12.96
N SER A 4 -19.28 7.46 -11.76
CA SER A 4 -18.17 8.36 -11.43
C SER A 4 -16.90 7.54 -11.61
N ASN A 5 -16.08 7.93 -12.58
CA ASN A 5 -14.87 7.21 -13.01
C ASN A 5 -13.77 7.44 -11.94
N HIS A 6 -14.01 6.94 -10.71
CA HIS A 6 -13.04 6.99 -9.63
C HIS A 6 -11.96 5.95 -9.90
N LYS A 7 -10.75 6.40 -10.12
CA LYS A 7 -9.58 5.51 -10.26
C LYS A 7 -9.24 4.91 -8.90
N LEU A 8 -8.94 3.62 -8.83
CA LEU A 8 -8.43 2.98 -7.63
C LEU A 8 -6.91 2.97 -7.64
N ILE A 9 -6.31 3.23 -6.47
CA ILE A 9 -4.90 2.99 -6.20
C ILE A 9 -4.76 2.11 -4.95
N ILE A 10 -3.89 1.12 -5.01
CA ILE A 10 -3.60 0.23 -3.89
C ILE A 10 -2.19 0.54 -3.39
N LEU A 11 -2.06 0.73 -2.08
CA LEU A 11 -0.80 1.05 -1.42
C LEU A 11 -0.44 -0.02 -0.40
N SER A 12 0.82 -0.43 -0.35
CA SER A 12 1.36 -1.06 0.85
C SER A 12 1.38 -0.04 2.00
N ARG A 13 1.41 -0.49 3.26
CA ARG A 13 1.42 0.39 4.43
C ARG A 13 2.84 0.76 4.85
N ASP A 14 3.56 -0.22 5.42
CA ASP A 14 4.93 -0.04 5.92
C ASP A 14 5.88 0.22 4.74
N GLY A 15 6.74 1.20 4.87
CA GLY A 15 7.68 1.61 3.82
C GLY A 15 7.09 2.47 2.70
N VAL A 16 5.75 2.66 2.66
CA VAL A 16 5.05 3.50 1.68
C VAL A 16 4.35 4.67 2.35
N ILE A 17 3.47 4.40 3.31
CA ILE A 17 2.72 5.42 4.06
C ILE A 17 3.47 5.78 5.35
N ASN A 18 3.95 4.78 6.09
CA ASN A 18 4.70 4.95 7.32
C ASN A 18 6.08 4.32 7.22
N GLU A 19 6.98 4.77 8.10
CA GLU A 19 8.33 4.25 8.22
C GLU A 19 8.33 2.75 8.47
N HIS A 20 9.26 2.06 7.80
CA HIS A 20 9.51 0.64 8.03
C HIS A 20 10.24 0.42 9.37
N ARG A 21 9.90 -0.65 10.09
CA ARG A 21 10.59 -1.07 11.32
C ARG A 21 10.92 -2.56 11.24
N ASP A 22 12.15 -2.93 11.58
CA ASP A 22 12.62 -4.32 11.53
C ASP A 22 11.86 -5.26 12.50
N GLY A 23 11.34 -4.73 13.61
CA GLY A 23 10.56 -5.47 14.60
C GLY A 23 9.05 -5.36 14.43
N PHE A 24 8.57 -4.88 13.31
CA PHE A 24 7.19 -4.48 13.02
C PHE A 24 6.76 -3.21 13.78
N VAL A 25 5.70 -2.59 13.31
CA VAL A 25 4.96 -1.56 14.04
C VAL A 25 3.93 -2.29 14.91
N THR A 26 4.13 -2.30 16.21
CA THR A 26 3.33 -3.09 17.17
C THR A 26 2.43 -2.25 18.07
N THR A 27 2.68 -0.94 18.13
CA THR A 27 1.87 0.04 18.87
C THR A 27 1.62 1.30 18.05
N PRO A 28 0.58 2.09 18.37
CA PRO A 28 0.35 3.38 17.70
C PRO A 28 1.53 4.36 17.80
N ASP A 29 2.25 4.38 18.92
CA ASP A 29 3.39 5.28 19.13
C ASP A 29 4.56 4.98 18.19
N GLU A 30 4.68 3.74 17.75
CA GLU A 30 5.70 3.31 16.77
C GLU A 30 5.33 3.64 15.32
N TRP A 31 4.06 3.96 15.05
CA TRP A 31 3.63 4.33 13.72
C TRP A 31 3.97 5.79 13.45
N VAL A 32 4.84 6.02 12.49
CA VAL A 32 5.32 7.35 12.06
C VAL A 32 5.16 7.47 10.55
N ALA A 33 4.41 8.47 10.10
CA ALA A 33 4.24 8.70 8.66
C ALA A 33 5.57 9.08 8.00
N ILE A 34 5.82 8.56 6.79
CA ILE A 34 6.92 9.01 5.94
C ILE A 34 6.64 10.46 5.52
N ASP A 35 7.68 11.29 5.54
CA ASP A 35 7.55 12.69 5.14
C ASP A 35 6.94 12.83 3.74
N GLY A 36 5.90 13.66 3.65
CA GLY A 36 5.14 13.90 2.42
C GLY A 36 4.09 12.84 2.08
N SER A 37 4.04 11.67 2.76
CA SER A 37 3.08 10.60 2.43
C SER A 37 1.63 10.99 2.69
N LEU A 38 1.35 11.67 3.81
CA LEU A 38 -0.01 12.11 4.15
C LEU A 38 -0.54 13.14 3.14
N ASN A 39 0.29 14.10 2.76
CA ASN A 39 -0.05 15.08 1.73
C ASN A 39 -0.24 14.43 0.34
N ALA A 40 0.52 13.37 0.06
CA ALA A 40 0.36 12.61 -1.18
C ALA A 40 -1.01 11.91 -1.22
N LEU A 41 -1.45 11.30 -0.11
CA LEU A 41 -2.78 10.71 0.02
C LEU A 41 -3.90 11.75 -0.21
N ALA A 42 -3.79 12.92 0.41
CA ALA A 42 -4.74 14.01 0.21
C ALA A 42 -4.84 14.43 -1.28
N LYS A 43 -3.69 14.54 -1.97
CA LYS A 43 -3.65 14.86 -3.41
C LYS A 43 -4.27 13.77 -4.28
N LEU A 44 -4.10 12.49 -3.95
CA LEU A 44 -4.77 11.39 -4.64
C LEU A 44 -6.29 11.54 -4.56
N ASN A 45 -6.83 11.77 -3.36
CA ASN A 45 -8.28 11.94 -3.21
C ASN A 45 -8.80 13.19 -3.93
N GLN A 46 -8.06 14.31 -3.90
CA GLN A 46 -8.41 15.53 -4.65
C GLN A 46 -8.42 15.29 -6.17
N ALA A 47 -7.63 14.34 -6.65
CA ALA A 47 -7.60 13.91 -8.05
C ALA A 47 -8.56 12.74 -8.36
N ASN A 48 -9.54 12.49 -7.48
CA ASN A 48 -10.57 11.44 -7.59
C ASN A 48 -10.03 10.01 -7.58
N PHE A 49 -8.88 9.78 -6.92
CA PHE A 49 -8.43 8.42 -6.62
C PHE A 49 -9.06 7.93 -5.32
N ARG A 50 -9.58 6.71 -5.35
CA ARG A 50 -9.94 5.92 -4.17
C ARG A 50 -8.68 5.22 -3.69
N VAL A 51 -8.36 5.35 -2.42
CA VAL A 51 -7.15 4.78 -1.82
C VAL A 51 -7.49 3.56 -0.97
N VAL A 52 -6.87 2.43 -1.27
CA VAL A 52 -6.98 1.18 -0.51
C VAL A 52 -5.60 0.72 -0.07
N VAL A 53 -5.49 0.19 1.13
CA VAL A 53 -4.24 -0.37 1.67
C VAL A 53 -4.27 -1.89 1.61
N ALA A 54 -3.15 -2.49 1.16
CA ALA A 54 -2.92 -3.94 1.13
C ALA A 54 -1.58 -4.27 1.82
N THR A 55 -1.62 -4.85 3.02
CA THR A 55 -0.43 -5.00 3.87
C THR A 55 -0.25 -6.41 4.43
N ASN A 56 0.99 -6.93 4.42
CA ASN A 56 1.35 -8.13 5.17
C ASN A 56 1.68 -7.74 6.61
N GLN A 57 1.06 -8.40 7.59
CA GLN A 57 1.24 -8.15 9.02
C GLN A 57 1.55 -9.47 9.78
N PRO A 58 2.68 -10.11 9.50
CA PRO A 58 3.02 -11.41 10.09
C PRO A 58 3.29 -11.33 11.60
N GLY A 59 3.50 -10.15 12.15
CA GLY A 59 3.60 -9.91 13.60
C GLY A 59 2.42 -10.46 14.38
N ILE A 60 1.23 -10.56 13.77
CA ILE A 60 0.03 -11.15 14.39
C ILE A 60 0.26 -12.63 14.65
N MET A 61 0.59 -13.41 13.63
CA MET A 61 0.83 -14.84 13.78
C MET A 61 2.03 -15.15 14.68
N LEU A 62 3.04 -14.26 14.68
CA LEU A 62 4.21 -14.38 15.54
C LEU A 62 3.94 -13.98 17.01
N GLY A 63 2.72 -13.54 17.34
CA GLY A 63 2.36 -13.10 18.68
C GLY A 63 3.01 -11.77 19.11
N LYS A 64 3.60 -11.03 18.18
CA LYS A 64 4.25 -9.73 18.44
C LYS A 64 3.29 -8.54 18.29
N LEU A 65 2.21 -8.72 17.56
CA LEU A 65 1.19 -7.72 17.29
C LEU A 65 -0.20 -8.31 17.56
N THR A 66 -0.99 -7.67 18.40
CA THR A 66 -2.38 -8.06 18.63
C THR A 66 -3.30 -7.41 17.59
N ILE A 67 -4.46 -8.01 17.33
CA ILE A 67 -5.51 -7.39 16.48
C ILE A 67 -5.96 -6.05 17.08
N SER A 68 -6.06 -5.94 18.40
CA SER A 68 -6.41 -4.68 19.08
C SER A 68 -5.38 -3.58 18.78
N ASN A 69 -4.09 -3.89 18.87
CA ASN A 69 -3.03 -2.93 18.53
C ASN A 69 -3.01 -2.59 17.04
N LEU A 70 -3.22 -3.57 16.16
CA LEU A 70 -3.34 -3.29 14.72
C LEU A 70 -4.48 -2.31 14.45
N ASN A 71 -5.64 -2.51 15.07
CA ASN A 71 -6.77 -1.59 14.93
C ASN A 71 -6.43 -0.19 15.46
N ALA A 72 -5.74 -0.09 16.61
CA ALA A 72 -5.33 1.19 17.17
C ALA A 72 -4.30 1.92 16.26
N ILE A 73 -3.36 1.18 15.65
CA ILE A 73 -2.42 1.70 14.64
C ILE A 73 -3.19 2.25 13.44
N HIS A 74 -4.16 1.48 12.92
CA HIS A 74 -4.96 1.91 11.78
C HIS A 74 -5.86 3.10 12.11
N GLN A 75 -6.39 3.20 13.32
CA GLN A 75 -7.13 4.39 13.79
C GLN A 75 -6.25 5.64 13.79
N LYS A 76 -5.01 5.53 14.30
CA LYS A 76 -4.04 6.64 14.23
C LYS A 76 -3.73 7.03 12.78
N MET A 77 -3.46 6.05 11.92
CA MET A 77 -3.23 6.30 10.49
C MET A 77 -4.40 7.04 9.84
N HIS A 78 -5.64 6.58 10.05
CA HIS A 78 -6.83 7.27 9.55
C HIS A 78 -6.92 8.71 10.05
N ALA A 79 -6.73 8.93 11.36
CA ALA A 79 -6.81 10.27 11.94
C ALA A 79 -5.76 11.23 11.36
N GLU A 80 -4.52 10.78 11.17
CA GLU A 80 -3.46 11.61 10.57
C GLU A 80 -3.69 11.87 9.07
N VAL A 81 -4.18 10.87 8.32
CA VAL A 81 -4.56 11.02 6.91
C VAL A 81 -5.72 12.01 6.76
N GLU A 82 -6.76 11.90 7.59
CA GLU A 82 -7.90 12.82 7.59
C GLU A 82 -7.50 14.24 7.99
N ALA A 83 -6.61 14.42 8.97
CA ALA A 83 -6.06 15.71 9.35
C ALA A 83 -5.28 16.39 8.21
N ALA A 84 -4.68 15.59 7.31
CA ALA A 84 -4.03 16.09 6.09
C ALA A 84 -5.00 16.34 4.93
N GLY A 85 -6.29 16.05 5.10
CA GLY A 85 -7.33 16.20 4.07
C GLY A 85 -7.46 15.01 3.12
N GLY A 86 -6.92 13.85 3.50
CA GLY A 86 -7.03 12.59 2.75
C GLY A 86 -8.03 11.61 3.36
N GLN A 87 -8.20 10.47 2.70
CA GLN A 87 -9.04 9.36 3.14
C GLN A 87 -8.50 8.04 2.62
N ILE A 88 -8.55 6.99 3.45
CA ILE A 88 -8.33 5.60 3.06
C ILE A 88 -9.69 4.90 3.16
N GLU A 89 -10.15 4.27 2.08
CA GLU A 89 -11.47 3.63 2.03
C GLU A 89 -11.50 2.26 2.70
N ALA A 90 -10.44 1.48 2.57
CA ALA A 90 -10.36 0.17 3.17
C ALA A 90 -8.92 -0.25 3.39
N ILE A 91 -8.72 -1.17 4.34
CA ILE A 91 -7.43 -1.79 4.64
C ILE A 91 -7.62 -3.30 4.61
N PHE A 92 -6.86 -3.97 3.75
CA PHE A 92 -6.75 -5.42 3.66
C PHE A 92 -5.41 -5.84 4.25
N PHE A 93 -5.39 -6.89 5.04
CA PHE A 93 -4.14 -7.38 5.62
C PHE A 93 -4.08 -8.90 5.68
N CYS A 94 -2.86 -9.43 5.58
CA CYS A 94 -2.56 -10.83 5.81
C CYS A 94 -1.83 -10.98 7.15
N PRO A 95 -2.36 -11.76 8.11
CA PRO A 95 -1.73 -11.96 9.41
C PRO A 95 -0.67 -13.07 9.43
N HIS A 96 -0.49 -13.79 8.32
CA HIS A 96 0.30 -15.02 8.26
C HIS A 96 1.78 -14.76 7.98
N THR A 97 2.64 -15.65 8.48
CA THR A 97 4.07 -15.71 8.14
C THR A 97 4.28 -16.39 6.78
N ALA A 98 5.51 -16.32 6.27
CA ALA A 98 5.85 -16.91 4.97
C ALA A 98 5.81 -18.45 4.95
N GLU A 99 5.95 -19.09 6.12
CA GLU A 99 5.93 -20.55 6.28
C GLU A 99 4.52 -21.14 6.14
N VAL A 100 3.49 -20.30 6.30
CA VAL A 100 2.10 -20.72 6.11
C VAL A 100 1.73 -20.57 4.65
N ASN A 101 1.30 -21.65 4.03
CA ASN A 101 0.82 -21.62 2.64
C ASN A 101 -0.60 -21.06 2.56
N CYS A 102 -0.74 -19.75 2.82
CA CYS A 102 -2.00 -19.02 2.66
C CYS A 102 -2.06 -18.32 1.30
N SER A 103 -3.26 -18.09 0.79
CA SER A 103 -3.49 -17.37 -0.45
C SER A 103 -3.37 -15.85 -0.29
N CYS A 104 -3.62 -15.30 0.92
CA CYS A 104 -3.72 -13.84 1.10
C CYS A 104 -2.37 -13.10 1.21
N ARG A 105 -1.26 -13.82 1.48
CA ARG A 105 0.04 -13.16 1.68
C ARG A 105 0.71 -12.81 0.34
N LYS A 106 1.11 -11.53 0.17
CA LYS A 106 2.01 -11.14 -0.92
C LYS A 106 3.33 -11.94 -0.82
N PRO A 107 3.87 -12.51 -1.89
CA PRO A 107 3.69 -12.19 -3.30
C PRO A 107 2.47 -12.81 -4.00
N SER A 108 1.57 -13.53 -3.30
CA SER A 108 0.32 -13.99 -3.92
C SER A 108 -0.53 -12.78 -4.38
N PRO A 109 -1.20 -12.85 -5.55
CA PRO A 109 -2.06 -11.78 -6.03
C PRO A 109 -3.44 -11.75 -5.36
N GLU A 110 -3.80 -12.76 -4.56
CA GLU A 110 -5.19 -12.96 -4.10
C GLU A 110 -5.74 -11.78 -3.29
N MET A 111 -4.94 -11.16 -2.42
CA MET A 111 -5.39 -9.95 -1.70
C MET A 111 -5.78 -8.82 -2.68
N LEU A 112 -5.07 -8.69 -3.80
CA LEU A 112 -5.38 -7.68 -4.82
C LEU A 112 -6.62 -8.08 -5.65
N ASN A 113 -6.81 -9.37 -5.91
CA ASN A 113 -8.01 -9.90 -6.54
C ASN A 113 -9.26 -9.65 -5.68
N ASP A 114 -9.18 -9.89 -4.35
CA ASP A 114 -10.25 -9.60 -3.40
C ASP A 114 -10.61 -8.11 -3.38
N ILE A 115 -9.61 -7.23 -3.45
CA ILE A 115 -9.82 -5.79 -3.55
C ILE A 115 -10.55 -5.45 -4.87
N ALA A 116 -10.09 -6.02 -5.98
CA ALA A 116 -10.70 -5.76 -7.29
C ALA A 116 -12.17 -6.20 -7.35
N GLU A 117 -12.48 -7.37 -6.79
CA GLU A 117 -13.86 -7.86 -6.69
C GLU A 117 -14.72 -6.93 -5.82
N ARG A 118 -14.23 -6.56 -4.63
CA ARG A 118 -14.98 -5.70 -3.70
C ARG A 118 -15.24 -4.30 -4.25
N PHE A 119 -14.30 -3.74 -5.01
CA PHE A 119 -14.39 -2.39 -5.56
C PHE A 119 -14.88 -2.35 -7.00
N GLU A 120 -15.17 -3.51 -7.60
CA GLU A 120 -15.66 -3.67 -8.97
C GLU A 120 -14.75 -2.97 -10.01
N VAL A 121 -13.42 -3.18 -9.87
CA VAL A 121 -12.42 -2.58 -10.76
C VAL A 121 -11.63 -3.64 -11.52
N LYS A 122 -11.06 -3.24 -12.66
CA LYS A 122 -10.10 -4.07 -13.42
C LYS A 122 -8.69 -3.77 -12.93
N LEU A 123 -7.96 -4.77 -12.48
CA LEU A 123 -6.60 -4.62 -11.98
C LEU A 123 -5.63 -4.06 -13.03
N SER A 124 -5.89 -4.28 -14.32
CA SER A 124 -5.14 -3.66 -15.41
C SER A 124 -5.25 -2.12 -15.50
N GLU A 125 -6.17 -1.52 -14.75
CA GLU A 125 -6.34 -0.07 -14.64
C GLU A 125 -5.86 0.47 -13.27
N VAL A 126 -5.38 -0.41 -12.38
CA VAL A 126 -5.02 -0.10 -11.01
C VAL A 126 -3.50 0.06 -10.87
N VAL A 127 -3.08 1.14 -10.23
CA VAL A 127 -1.70 1.33 -9.77
C VAL A 127 -1.54 0.69 -8.41
N TYR A 128 -0.48 -0.10 -8.25
CA TYR A 128 -0.05 -0.63 -6.96
C TYR A 128 1.30 -0.01 -6.55
N VAL A 129 1.39 0.49 -5.33
CA VAL A 129 2.63 1.07 -4.79
C VAL A 129 3.13 0.25 -3.61
N GLY A 130 4.36 -0.20 -3.67
CA GLY A 130 5.01 -0.98 -2.62
C GLY A 130 6.49 -0.65 -2.47
N ASP A 131 7.13 -1.24 -1.46
CA ASP A 131 8.54 -1.05 -1.16
C ASP A 131 9.35 -2.37 -1.15
N THR A 132 8.70 -3.51 -1.46
CA THR A 132 9.33 -4.82 -1.44
C THR A 132 9.24 -5.54 -2.79
N PHE A 133 10.13 -6.51 -3.00
CA PHE A 133 10.02 -7.42 -4.15
C PHE A 133 8.68 -8.18 -4.15
N ASN A 134 8.20 -8.60 -2.96
CA ASN A 134 6.92 -9.30 -2.85
C ASN A 134 5.73 -8.42 -3.25
N ASP A 135 5.81 -7.12 -3.02
CA ASP A 135 4.81 -6.15 -3.50
C ASP A 135 4.78 -6.12 -5.02
N MET A 136 5.95 -6.02 -5.64
CA MET A 136 6.06 -5.96 -7.10
C MET A 136 5.59 -7.26 -7.76
N MET A 137 5.95 -8.41 -7.17
CA MET A 137 5.48 -9.71 -7.65
C MET A 137 3.96 -9.85 -7.53
N ALA A 138 3.37 -9.43 -6.40
CA ALA A 138 1.91 -9.48 -6.23
C ALA A 138 1.20 -8.60 -7.28
N ALA A 139 1.68 -7.38 -7.49
CA ALA A 139 1.13 -6.44 -8.47
C ALA A 139 1.25 -6.99 -9.91
N HIS A 140 2.43 -7.51 -10.27
CA HIS A 140 2.67 -8.12 -11.58
C HIS A 140 1.73 -9.32 -11.82
N ASN A 141 1.66 -10.25 -10.86
CA ASN A 141 0.84 -11.46 -10.96
C ASN A 141 -0.67 -11.13 -11.01
N ALA A 142 -1.08 -10.05 -10.37
CA ALA A 142 -2.45 -9.54 -10.41
C ALA A 142 -2.77 -8.73 -11.68
N GLY A 143 -1.76 -8.33 -12.44
CA GLY A 143 -1.93 -7.50 -13.64
C GLY A 143 -2.11 -6.01 -13.34
N CYS A 144 -1.67 -5.54 -12.16
CA CYS A 144 -1.61 -4.11 -11.81
C CYS A 144 -0.41 -3.42 -12.44
N HIS A 145 -0.40 -2.08 -12.39
CA HIS A 145 0.79 -1.27 -12.74
C HIS A 145 1.69 -1.12 -11.50
N PRO A 146 2.86 -1.82 -11.43
CA PRO A 146 3.70 -1.82 -10.24
C PRO A 146 4.58 -0.57 -10.14
N TYR A 147 4.52 0.10 -8.99
CA TYR A 147 5.40 1.20 -8.60
C TYR A 147 6.18 0.81 -7.34
N LEU A 148 7.51 0.73 -7.46
CA LEU A 148 8.41 0.58 -6.32
C LEU A 148 8.82 1.97 -5.82
N VAL A 149 8.63 2.23 -4.52
CA VAL A 149 9.21 3.39 -3.86
C VAL A 149 10.50 3.01 -3.15
N LEU A 150 11.50 3.91 -3.13
CA LEU A 150 12.82 3.65 -2.54
C LEU A 150 12.85 3.86 -1.02
N THR A 151 11.75 4.33 -0.43
CA THR A 151 11.55 4.35 1.03
C THR A 151 11.41 2.94 1.59
N GLY A 152 11.42 2.80 2.90
CA GLY A 152 11.34 1.50 3.56
C GLY A 152 12.43 0.53 3.10
N GLN A 153 12.05 -0.61 2.56
CA GLN A 153 12.95 -1.62 1.99
C GLN A 153 13.20 -1.43 0.49
N GLY A 154 12.64 -0.39 -0.13
CA GLY A 154 12.64 -0.24 -1.58
C GLY A 154 14.01 -0.06 -2.21
N SER A 155 14.95 0.66 -1.56
CA SER A 155 16.32 0.77 -2.06
C SER A 155 17.02 -0.59 -2.11
N LYS A 156 16.78 -1.46 -1.10
CA LYS A 156 17.30 -2.82 -1.09
C LYS A 156 16.64 -3.68 -2.17
N ALA A 157 15.32 -3.63 -2.28
CA ALA A 157 14.57 -4.37 -3.31
C ALA A 157 15.05 -3.98 -4.73
N TYR A 158 15.29 -2.70 -4.97
CA TYR A 158 15.83 -2.21 -6.24
C TYR A 158 17.23 -2.74 -6.53
N ALA A 159 18.12 -2.72 -5.53
CA ALA A 159 19.49 -3.23 -5.66
C ALA A 159 19.54 -4.74 -5.89
N ASP A 160 18.63 -5.50 -5.28
CA ASP A 160 18.50 -6.96 -5.45
C ASP A 160 17.87 -7.34 -6.81
N GLY A 161 17.27 -6.37 -7.50
CA GLY A 161 16.63 -6.52 -8.80
C GLY A 161 15.10 -6.52 -8.74
N VAL A 162 14.47 -5.84 -9.69
CA VAL A 162 13.02 -5.75 -9.84
C VAL A 162 12.57 -6.22 -11.22
N LEU A 163 11.27 -6.48 -11.39
CA LEU A 163 10.69 -6.87 -12.67
C LEU A 163 10.76 -5.70 -13.68
N ASN A 164 10.91 -6.03 -14.96
CA ASN A 164 11.12 -5.06 -16.04
C ASN A 164 9.98 -4.05 -16.23
N ASP A 165 8.77 -4.39 -15.80
CA ASP A 165 7.57 -3.55 -15.87
C ASP A 165 7.41 -2.63 -14.64
N THR A 166 8.35 -2.68 -13.68
CA THR A 166 8.30 -1.91 -12.45
C THR A 166 8.74 -0.46 -12.67
N HIS A 167 7.85 0.48 -12.35
CA HIS A 167 8.20 1.90 -12.25
C HIS A 167 8.87 2.19 -10.91
N VAL A 168 10.02 2.86 -10.89
CA VAL A 168 10.76 3.14 -9.66
C VAL A 168 10.71 4.64 -9.36
N ARG A 169 10.33 5.01 -8.12
CA ARG A 169 10.27 6.41 -7.66
C ARG A 169 10.85 6.53 -6.26
N VAL A 170 11.33 7.72 -5.92
CA VAL A 170 11.99 7.96 -4.62
C VAL A 170 11.07 7.77 -3.43
N ASN A 171 9.78 8.11 -3.55
CA ASN A 171 8.78 8.00 -2.50
C ASN A 171 7.35 8.10 -3.07
N LEU A 172 6.34 7.94 -2.21
CA LEU A 172 4.94 8.04 -2.60
C LEU A 172 4.59 9.42 -3.21
N ALA A 173 5.16 10.51 -2.68
CA ALA A 173 4.90 11.85 -3.20
C ALA A 173 5.36 12.01 -4.67
N ALA A 174 6.45 11.33 -5.06
CA ALA A 174 6.92 11.33 -6.44
C ALA A 174 5.99 10.53 -7.37
N VAL A 175 5.48 9.38 -6.91
CA VAL A 175 4.47 8.60 -7.64
C VAL A 175 3.22 9.45 -7.88
N VAL A 176 2.71 10.09 -6.84
CA VAL A 176 1.48 10.89 -6.91
C VAL A 176 1.63 12.09 -7.84
N ARG A 177 2.77 12.79 -7.82
CA ARG A 177 3.04 13.89 -8.76
C ARG A 177 2.93 13.43 -10.22
N GLU A 178 3.43 12.25 -10.53
CA GLU A 178 3.35 11.69 -11.88
C GLU A 178 1.90 11.36 -12.26
N LEU A 179 1.18 10.63 -11.40
CA LEU A 179 -0.19 10.20 -11.66
C LEU A 179 -1.16 11.38 -11.80
N VAL A 180 -0.99 12.41 -10.98
CA VAL A 180 -1.85 13.61 -10.97
C VAL A 180 -1.41 14.61 -12.04
N GLY A 181 -0.10 14.73 -12.32
CA GLY A 181 0.45 15.64 -13.33
C GLY A 181 0.22 15.20 -14.78
N SER A 182 0.02 13.90 -15.01
CA SER A 182 -0.23 13.33 -16.36
C SER A 182 -1.67 13.52 -16.84
N GLY A 183 -2.53 14.14 -16.05
CA GLY A 183 -3.96 14.36 -16.33
C GLY A 183 -4.30 15.74 -16.92
N ARG A 184 -3.34 16.43 -17.57
CA ARG A 184 -3.59 17.69 -18.29
C ARG A 184 -3.59 17.46 -19.79
#